data_087b21eb3c9eac0ee049c3f5f65d9654
#
_entry.id   087b21eb3c9eac0ee049c3f5f65d9654
#
_cell.length_a   1.000
_cell.length_b   1.000
_cell.length_c   1.000
_cell.angle_alpha   90.00
_cell.angle_beta   90.00
_cell.angle_gamma   90.00
#
_symmetry.space_group_name_H-M   'P 1'
#
loop_
_entity.id
_entity.type
_entity.pdbx_description
1 polymer ?
#
loop_
_entity_poly.entity_id
_entity_poly.type
_entity_poly.pdbx_seq_one_letter_code
_entity_poly.pdbx_strand_id
1 'polypeptide(L)'
;MTIHAGIRYHDGDVSIGAPPPDTEAHLPLGANEWLRAAPSRADMYSFVVYDDERPVGYILLHDIDQQTGESLIGYALAAPSDRGRGLGTKALGLLQLFVRDTTRLTKLIIITSRDNEASQRIAAKCGFLHTGPSREDPLNGMVFEWVVRR
;
A
#
# COMPACT_ATOMS: atom_id res chain seq x y z
N MET A 1 -9.52 1.77 14.61
CA MET A 1 -9.28 0.49 13.89
C MET A 1 -7.88 0.02 14.20
N THR A 2 -7.70 -1.21 14.57
CA THR A 2 -6.41 -1.76 14.98
C THR A 2 -6.09 -2.97 14.14
N ILE A 3 -4.87 -3.02 13.59
CA ILE A 3 -4.39 -4.23 12.93
C ILE A 3 -3.97 -5.20 14.04
N HIS A 4 -4.62 -6.34 14.11
CA HIS A 4 -4.29 -7.34 15.12
C HIS A 4 -2.98 -8.03 14.77
N ALA A 5 -2.11 -8.17 15.76
CA ALA A 5 -0.89 -8.94 15.61
C ALA A 5 -1.23 -10.35 15.14
N GLY A 6 -0.53 -10.85 14.15
CA GLY A 6 -0.76 -12.19 13.62
C GLY A 6 -1.72 -12.28 12.45
N ILE A 7 -2.47 -11.23 12.11
CA ILE A 7 -3.29 -11.25 10.89
C ILE A 7 -2.37 -11.11 9.69
N ARG A 8 -2.49 -12.06 8.77
CA ARG A 8 -1.80 -12.03 7.48
C ARG A 8 -2.74 -12.40 6.35
N TYR A 9 -2.60 -11.68 5.26
CA TYR A 9 -3.25 -12.00 3.99
C TYR A 9 -2.20 -12.57 3.07
N HIS A 10 -2.51 -13.69 2.42
CA HIS A 10 -1.56 -14.43 1.58
C HIS A 10 -2.04 -14.53 0.14
N ASP A 11 -1.08 -14.45 -0.79
CA ASP A 11 -1.23 -14.82 -2.20
C ASP A 11 0.03 -15.60 -2.60
N GLY A 12 -0.06 -16.93 -2.51
CA GLY A 12 1.10 -17.79 -2.70
C GLY A 12 2.16 -17.53 -1.64
N ASP A 13 3.38 -17.20 -2.08
CA ASP A 13 4.50 -16.91 -1.18
C ASP A 13 4.49 -15.46 -0.67
N VAL A 14 3.68 -14.59 -1.27
CA VAL A 14 3.58 -13.19 -0.87
C VAL A 14 2.52 -13.04 0.20
N SER A 15 2.84 -12.27 1.23
CA SER A 15 1.88 -11.94 2.27
C SER A 15 2.06 -10.51 2.74
N ILE A 16 1.01 -9.97 3.35
CA ILE A 16 1.09 -8.71 4.09
C ILE A 16 0.63 -8.95 5.52
N GLY A 17 1.30 -8.31 6.46
CA GLY A 17 0.99 -8.46 7.88
C GLY A 17 1.38 -7.25 8.69
N ALA A 18 0.95 -7.20 9.95
CA ALA A 18 1.29 -6.11 10.86
C ALA A 18 2.80 -6.00 11.04
N PRO A 19 3.35 -4.77 11.18
CA PRO A 19 4.78 -4.61 11.41
C PRO A 19 5.23 -5.26 12.73
N PRO A 20 6.28 -6.11 12.70
CA PRO A 20 6.87 -6.61 13.93
C PRO A 20 7.66 -5.52 14.65
N PRO A 21 7.99 -5.71 15.95
CA PRO A 21 8.71 -4.70 16.73
C PRO A 21 10.07 -4.29 16.16
N ASP A 22 10.74 -5.17 15.41
CA ASP A 22 12.05 -4.92 14.84
C ASP A 22 12.03 -4.61 13.34
N THR A 23 10.90 -4.18 12.81
CA THR A 23 10.70 -3.93 11.38
C THR A 23 11.76 -3.01 10.78
N GLU A 24 12.21 -2.01 11.53
CA GLU A 24 13.15 -1.00 11.06
C GLU A 24 14.48 -1.59 10.55
N ALA A 25 14.88 -2.74 11.06
CA ALA A 25 16.13 -3.39 10.65
C ALA A 25 16.07 -3.93 9.22
N HIS A 26 14.88 -4.05 8.63
CA HIS A 26 14.67 -4.79 7.38
C HIS A 26 14.13 -3.95 6.23
N LEU A 27 13.75 -2.69 6.47
CA LEU A 27 13.10 -1.84 5.47
C LEU A 27 13.96 -0.63 5.10
N PRO A 28 13.73 0.00 3.93
CA PRO A 28 14.46 1.21 3.55
C PRO A 28 14.15 2.37 4.49
N LEU A 29 15.08 3.33 4.56
CA LEU A 29 15.00 4.45 5.50
C LEU A 29 13.67 5.22 5.43
N GLY A 30 13.19 5.49 4.22
CA GLY A 30 11.92 6.20 4.04
C GLY A 30 10.72 5.43 4.57
N ALA A 31 10.74 4.10 4.45
CA ALA A 31 9.69 3.25 5.00
C ALA A 31 9.69 3.28 6.52
N ASN A 32 10.87 3.31 7.14
CA ASN A 32 10.98 3.33 8.59
C ASN A 32 10.31 4.55 9.21
N GLU A 33 10.46 5.72 8.59
CA GLU A 33 9.78 6.93 9.08
C GLU A 33 8.26 6.77 9.10
N TRP A 34 7.71 6.25 8.02
CA TRP A 34 6.27 6.02 7.93
C TRP A 34 5.79 4.99 8.95
N LEU A 35 6.53 3.90 9.11
CA LEU A 35 6.18 2.85 10.05
C LEU A 35 6.25 3.31 11.50
N ARG A 36 7.20 4.18 11.84
CA ARG A 36 7.30 4.76 13.19
C ARG A 36 6.11 5.66 13.50
N ALA A 37 5.66 6.43 12.51
CA ALA A 37 4.53 7.32 12.68
C ALA A 37 3.19 6.60 12.76
N ALA A 38 3.06 5.47 12.05
CA ALA A 38 1.79 4.77 11.87
C ALA A 38 1.08 4.39 13.17
N PRO A 39 1.76 3.86 14.21
CA PRO A 39 1.07 3.48 15.45
C PRO A 39 0.44 4.65 16.20
N SER A 40 0.94 5.87 16.01
CA SER A 40 0.43 7.05 16.68
C SER A 40 -0.53 7.88 15.84
N ARG A 41 -0.79 7.46 14.59
CA ARG A 41 -1.67 8.18 13.65
C ARG A 41 -2.96 7.41 13.42
N ALA A 42 -4.08 8.04 13.77
CA ALA A 42 -5.40 7.44 13.58
C ALA A 42 -5.81 7.29 12.11
N ASP A 43 -5.13 8.00 11.20
CA ASP A 43 -5.41 8.01 9.76
C ASP A 43 -4.44 7.15 8.93
N MET A 44 -3.73 6.21 9.56
CA MET A 44 -2.77 5.33 8.89
C MET A 44 -2.86 3.88 9.33
N TYR A 45 -2.64 2.98 8.38
CA TYR A 45 -2.45 1.54 8.63
C TYR A 45 -1.28 1.04 7.80
N SER A 46 -0.31 0.42 8.45
CA SER A 46 0.91 -0.06 7.80
C SER A 46 0.98 -1.58 7.81
N PHE A 47 1.45 -2.13 6.70
CA PHE A 47 1.74 -3.56 6.58
C PHE A 47 3.16 -3.75 6.08
N VAL A 48 3.82 -4.79 6.55
CA VAL A 48 5.05 -5.30 5.95
C VAL A 48 4.66 -6.27 4.84
N VAL A 49 5.34 -6.19 3.72
CA VAL A 49 5.22 -7.16 2.62
C VAL A 49 6.30 -8.21 2.79
N TYR A 50 5.89 -9.47 2.78
CA TYR A 50 6.80 -10.62 2.89
C TYR A 50 6.80 -11.42 1.60
N ASP A 51 7.99 -11.90 1.22
CA ASP A 51 8.16 -12.92 0.20
C ASP A 51 8.66 -14.16 0.93
N ASP A 52 7.81 -15.18 1.03
CA ASP A 52 7.97 -16.27 1.98
C ASP A 52 7.97 -15.67 3.39
N GLU A 53 9.01 -15.87 4.19
CA GLU A 53 9.10 -15.23 5.50
C GLU A 53 10.05 -14.02 5.52
N ARG A 54 10.55 -13.59 4.37
CA ARG A 54 11.51 -12.50 4.24
C ARG A 54 10.78 -11.16 4.03
N PRO A 55 11.00 -10.16 4.88
CA PRO A 55 10.44 -8.83 4.64
C PRO A 55 11.08 -8.21 3.39
N VAL A 56 10.25 -7.76 2.45
CA VAL A 56 10.74 -7.20 1.19
C VAL A 56 10.26 -5.77 0.94
N GLY A 57 9.38 -5.26 1.77
CA GLY A 57 8.90 -3.90 1.60
C GLY A 57 7.74 -3.56 2.53
N TYR A 58 7.04 -2.50 2.19
CA TYR A 58 5.86 -2.10 2.94
C TYR A 58 4.75 -1.68 1.99
N ILE A 59 3.52 -1.73 2.51
CA ILE A 59 2.35 -1.13 1.88
C ILE A 59 1.48 -0.56 2.98
N LEU A 60 0.91 0.61 2.75
CA LEU A 60 0.13 1.27 3.78
C LEU A 60 -1.02 2.08 3.21
N LEU A 61 -2.02 2.26 4.05
CA LEU A 61 -3.08 3.25 3.88
C LEU A 61 -2.68 4.50 4.64
N HIS A 62 -2.83 5.68 4.04
CA HIS A 62 -2.56 6.93 4.71
C HIS A 62 -3.57 7.99 4.31
N ASP A 63 -3.62 9.07 5.07
CA ASP A 63 -4.61 10.12 4.88
C ASP A 63 -6.03 9.55 4.78
N ILE A 64 -6.34 8.63 5.68
CA ILE A 64 -7.64 7.98 5.73
C ILE A 64 -8.68 9.01 6.17
N ASP A 65 -9.71 9.21 5.33
CA ASP A 65 -10.83 10.09 5.64
C ASP A 65 -12.06 9.24 5.95
N GLN A 66 -12.42 9.18 7.22
CA GLN A 66 -13.56 8.37 7.68
C GLN A 66 -14.90 8.94 7.21
N GLN A 67 -14.97 10.23 6.88
CA GLN A 67 -16.20 10.86 6.42
C GLN A 67 -16.48 10.52 4.95
N THR A 68 -15.47 10.62 4.10
CA THR A 68 -15.63 10.33 2.67
C THR A 68 -15.45 8.84 2.35
N GLY A 69 -14.77 8.09 3.23
CA GLY A 69 -14.42 6.71 2.98
C GLY A 69 -13.24 6.54 2.02
N GLU A 70 -12.42 7.57 1.84
CA GLU A 70 -11.29 7.54 0.92
C GLU A 70 -9.97 7.38 1.68
N SER A 71 -9.01 6.72 1.04
CA SER A 71 -7.66 6.60 1.57
C SER A 71 -6.64 6.59 0.43
N LEU A 72 -5.51 7.21 0.69
CA LEU A 72 -4.33 7.09 -0.18
C LEU A 72 -3.56 5.81 0.15
N ILE A 73 -2.79 5.33 -0.82
CA ILE A 73 -1.95 4.16 -0.66
C ILE A 73 -0.51 4.54 -0.96
N GLY A 74 0.41 4.11 -0.10
CA GLY A 74 1.85 4.18 -0.34
C GLY A 74 2.47 2.79 -0.26
N TYR A 75 3.49 2.53 -1.07
CA TYR A 75 4.22 1.26 -1.02
C TYR A 75 5.62 1.40 -1.59
N ALA A 76 6.51 0.52 -1.15
CA ALA A 76 7.86 0.41 -1.70
C ALA A 76 8.44 -0.98 -1.41
N LEU A 77 9.32 -1.44 -2.30
CA LEU A 77 10.13 -2.63 -2.10
C LEU A 77 11.51 -2.23 -1.58
N ALA A 78 12.04 -3.04 -0.65
CA ALA A 78 13.30 -2.72 0.03
C ALA A 78 14.52 -2.82 -0.89
N ALA A 79 14.53 -3.78 -1.82
CA ALA A 79 15.67 -4.03 -2.68
C ALA A 79 15.28 -3.97 -4.15
N PRO A 80 16.15 -3.40 -5.03
CA PRO A 80 15.88 -3.41 -6.47
C PRO A 80 15.70 -4.81 -7.06
N SER A 81 16.39 -5.81 -6.50
CA SER A 81 16.29 -7.20 -6.95
C SER A 81 14.90 -7.82 -6.74
N ASP A 82 14.08 -7.24 -5.87
CA ASP A 82 12.73 -7.71 -5.62
C ASP A 82 11.72 -7.11 -6.61
N ARG A 83 12.14 -6.15 -7.41
CA ARG A 83 11.27 -5.52 -8.41
C ARG A 83 11.11 -6.41 -9.64
N GLY A 84 9.99 -6.26 -10.34
CA GLY A 84 9.74 -7.01 -11.57
C GLY A 84 9.30 -8.45 -11.35
N ARG A 85 9.08 -8.87 -10.10
CA ARG A 85 8.64 -10.22 -9.74
C ARG A 85 7.16 -10.32 -9.39
N GLY A 86 6.42 -9.24 -9.59
CA GLY A 86 4.99 -9.22 -9.27
C GLY A 86 4.66 -9.03 -7.80
N LEU A 87 5.65 -8.75 -6.95
CA LEU A 87 5.43 -8.61 -5.51
C LEU A 87 4.53 -7.43 -5.19
N GLY A 88 4.74 -6.29 -5.84
CA GLY A 88 3.93 -5.10 -5.64
C GLY A 88 2.47 -5.32 -6.05
N THR A 89 2.25 -5.97 -7.17
CA THR A 89 0.89 -6.28 -7.66
C THR A 89 0.16 -7.19 -6.68
N LYS A 90 0.83 -8.24 -6.19
CA LYS A 90 0.25 -9.15 -5.21
C LYS A 90 -0.03 -8.45 -3.88
N ALA A 91 0.90 -7.62 -3.40
CA ALA A 91 0.72 -6.88 -2.16
C ALA A 91 -0.46 -5.92 -2.25
N LEU A 92 -0.60 -5.19 -3.37
CA LEU A 92 -1.73 -4.29 -3.56
C LEU A 92 -3.05 -5.06 -3.61
N GLY A 93 -3.09 -6.20 -4.30
CA GLY A 93 -4.26 -7.06 -4.33
C GLY A 93 -4.67 -7.54 -2.93
N LEU A 94 -3.69 -7.89 -2.10
CA LEU A 94 -3.95 -8.29 -0.72
C LEU A 94 -4.46 -7.13 0.14
N LEU A 95 -3.94 -5.93 -0.07
CA LEU A 95 -4.45 -4.74 0.61
C LEU A 95 -5.91 -4.48 0.22
N GLN A 96 -6.25 -4.65 -1.06
CA GLN A 96 -7.62 -4.51 -1.54
C GLN A 96 -8.56 -5.50 -0.84
N LEU A 97 -8.12 -6.73 -0.63
CA LEU A 97 -8.90 -7.73 0.14
C LEU A 97 -9.10 -7.29 1.58
N PHE A 98 -8.03 -6.84 2.23
CA PHE A 98 -8.12 -6.32 3.60
C PHE A 98 -9.13 -5.18 3.70
N VAL A 99 -9.04 -4.22 2.78
CA VAL A 99 -9.95 -3.06 2.76
C VAL A 99 -11.40 -3.52 2.58
N ARG A 100 -11.64 -4.41 1.63
CA ARG A 100 -12.98 -4.92 1.36
C ARG A 100 -13.57 -5.66 2.56
N ASP A 101 -12.75 -6.48 3.22
CA ASP A 101 -13.23 -7.41 4.25
C ASP A 101 -13.31 -6.80 5.64
N THR A 102 -12.45 -5.81 5.96
CA THR A 102 -12.31 -5.33 7.33
C THR A 102 -12.53 -3.84 7.53
N THR A 103 -12.78 -3.09 6.48
CA THR A 103 -12.97 -1.64 6.57
C THR A 103 -14.29 -1.23 5.95
N ARG A 104 -14.66 0.04 6.16
CA ARG A 104 -15.80 0.70 5.50
C ARG A 104 -15.36 1.67 4.42
N LEU A 105 -14.09 1.61 4.02
CA LEU A 105 -13.60 2.48 2.97
C LEU A 105 -14.31 2.20 1.65
N THR A 106 -14.54 3.25 0.89
CA THR A 106 -15.28 3.20 -0.37
C THR A 106 -14.39 3.40 -1.58
N LYS A 107 -13.23 4.03 -1.40
CA LYS A 107 -12.32 4.34 -2.50
C LYS A 107 -10.87 4.33 -2.03
N LEU A 108 -10.00 3.73 -2.85
CA LEU A 108 -8.55 3.79 -2.66
C LEU A 108 -7.95 4.62 -3.78
N ILE A 109 -6.92 5.41 -3.43
CA ILE A 109 -6.29 6.36 -4.35
C ILE A 109 -4.79 6.14 -4.34
N ILE A 110 -4.20 6.02 -5.54
CA ILE A 110 -2.75 6.00 -5.73
C ILE A 110 -2.36 7.26 -6.48
N ILE A 111 -1.40 8.00 -5.93
CA ILE A 111 -0.80 9.14 -6.60
C ILE A 111 0.63 8.76 -6.93
N THR A 112 0.99 8.82 -8.20
CA THR A 112 2.33 8.48 -8.66
C THR A 112 2.77 9.46 -9.74
N SER A 113 4.02 9.37 -10.17
CA SER A 113 4.55 10.25 -11.21
C SER A 113 4.47 9.62 -12.59
N ARG A 114 4.50 10.46 -13.63
CA ARG A 114 4.53 10.00 -15.03
C ARG A 114 5.77 9.16 -15.32
N ASP A 115 6.85 9.39 -14.59
CA ASP A 115 8.10 8.64 -14.77
C ASP A 115 8.08 7.27 -14.09
N ASN A 116 7.15 7.05 -13.18
CA ASN A 116 7.06 5.78 -12.44
C ASN A 116 6.13 4.79 -13.16
N GLU A 117 6.61 4.23 -14.26
CA GLU A 117 5.83 3.29 -15.06
C GLU A 117 5.48 2.01 -14.29
N ALA A 118 6.37 1.57 -13.40
CA ALA A 118 6.12 0.38 -12.58
C ALA A 118 4.90 0.55 -11.69
N SER A 119 4.78 1.71 -11.01
CA SER A 119 3.63 2.01 -10.18
C SER A 119 2.33 2.10 -10.99
N GLN A 120 2.40 2.71 -12.17
CA GLN A 120 1.25 2.79 -13.08
C GLN A 120 0.76 1.41 -13.50
N ARG A 121 1.69 0.50 -13.83
CA ARG A 121 1.35 -0.88 -14.22
C ARG A 121 0.72 -1.65 -13.05
N ILE A 122 1.27 -1.49 -11.85
CA ILE A 122 0.72 -2.15 -10.66
C ILE A 122 -0.71 -1.68 -10.41
N ALA A 123 -0.95 -0.37 -10.46
CA ALA A 123 -2.29 0.18 -10.28
C ALA A 123 -3.26 -0.37 -11.32
N ALA A 124 -2.87 -0.35 -12.61
CA ALA A 124 -3.71 -0.84 -13.69
C ALA A 124 -4.04 -2.33 -13.55
N LYS A 125 -3.06 -3.16 -13.20
CA LYS A 125 -3.26 -4.60 -13.00
C LYS A 125 -4.23 -4.91 -11.86
N CYS A 126 -4.29 -4.04 -10.87
CA CYS A 126 -5.20 -4.20 -9.73
C CYS A 126 -6.56 -3.50 -9.93
N GLY A 127 -6.84 -3.05 -11.14
CA GLY A 127 -8.15 -2.48 -11.48
C GLY A 127 -8.33 -1.01 -11.15
N PHE A 128 -7.26 -0.31 -10.82
CA PHE A 128 -7.32 1.14 -10.64
C PHE A 128 -7.41 1.82 -12.00
N LEU A 129 -8.19 2.89 -12.06
CA LEU A 129 -8.35 3.69 -13.26
C LEU A 129 -7.66 5.03 -13.10
N HIS A 130 -6.96 5.48 -14.15
CA HIS A 130 -6.36 6.80 -14.19
C HIS A 130 -7.48 7.84 -14.33
N THR A 131 -7.63 8.73 -13.34
CA THR A 131 -8.73 9.67 -13.29
C THR A 131 -8.34 11.11 -13.57
N GLY A 132 -7.05 11.44 -13.57
CA GLY A 132 -6.60 12.78 -13.91
C GLY A 132 -5.23 13.12 -13.34
N PRO A 133 -4.82 14.39 -13.47
CA PRO A 133 -3.57 14.85 -12.89
C PRO A 133 -3.68 15.05 -11.38
N SER A 134 -2.54 14.99 -10.68
CA SER A 134 -2.49 15.34 -9.26
C SER A 134 -2.65 16.84 -9.08
N ARG A 135 -3.39 17.26 -8.05
CA ARG A 135 -3.55 18.69 -7.74
C ARG A 135 -2.26 19.35 -7.30
N GLU A 136 -1.42 18.59 -6.58
CA GLU A 136 -0.16 19.12 -6.05
C GLU A 136 0.93 19.20 -7.09
N ASP A 137 0.88 18.33 -8.11
CA ASP A 137 1.87 18.31 -9.18
C ASP A 137 1.18 17.99 -10.52
N PRO A 138 0.44 18.96 -11.11
CA PRO A 138 -0.37 18.69 -12.29
C PRO A 138 0.43 18.24 -13.52
N LEU A 139 1.71 18.62 -13.61
CA LEU A 139 2.53 18.27 -14.78
C LEU A 139 3.05 16.84 -14.72
N ASN A 140 3.41 16.34 -13.52
CA ASN A 140 4.06 15.05 -13.36
C ASN A 140 3.24 14.04 -12.55
N GLY A 141 2.31 14.51 -11.74
CA GLY A 141 1.51 13.64 -10.88
C GLY A 141 0.31 13.05 -11.59
N MET A 142 0.07 11.77 -11.35
CA MET A 142 -1.08 11.04 -11.88
C MET A 142 -1.89 10.45 -10.74
N VAL A 143 -3.21 10.51 -10.84
CA VAL A 143 -4.14 9.96 -9.85
C VAL A 143 -4.82 8.73 -10.43
N PHE A 144 -4.77 7.63 -9.67
CA PHE A 144 -5.47 6.38 -9.97
C PHE A 144 -6.44 6.08 -8.85
N GLU A 145 -7.63 5.66 -9.18
CA GLU A 145 -8.68 5.39 -8.21
C GLU A 145 -9.29 4.00 -8.39
N TRP A 146 -9.65 3.38 -7.27
CA TRP A 146 -10.35 2.11 -7.24
C TRP A 146 -11.51 2.19 -6.27
N VAL A 147 -12.72 1.95 -6.77
CA VAL A 147 -13.93 1.94 -5.96
C VAL A 147 -14.08 0.56 -5.33
N VAL A 148 -14.21 0.53 -4.01
CA VAL A 148 -14.35 -0.72 -3.27
C VAL A 148 -15.73 -1.31 -3.55
N ARG A 149 -15.76 -2.56 -3.99
CA ARG A 149 -17.01 -3.30 -4.23
C ARG A 149 -17.10 -4.48 -3.27
N ARG A 150 -18.21 -4.54 -2.55
CA ARG A 150 -18.48 -5.58 -1.57
C ARG A 150 -19.59 -6.50 -2.02
#